data_e4614a337b5d02c44610dac707937e5a
#
_entry.id   e4614a337b5d02c44610dac707937e5a
#
_cell.length_a   1.000
_cell.length_b   1.000
_cell.length_c   1.000
_cell.angle_alpha   90.00
_cell.angle_beta   90.00
_cell.angle_gamma   90.00
#
_symmetry.space_group_name_H-M   'P 1'
#
loop_
_entity.id
_entity.type
_entity.pdbx_description
1 polymer ?
#
loop_
_entity_poly.entity_id
_entity_poly.type
_entity_poly.pdbx_seq_one_letter_code
_entity_poly.pdbx_strand_id
1 'polypeptide(L)'
;MGEIGWSKVFLTPQFGPRQRFAFILTDAPLQPDPLMEPGTLCDRCKLCVRDCPGNAISQDDAVEVEIAGQKIAWGKLDEDKCACVYQTGSPEYGPFMDAETAEKVQHFIDLPPGQERSEMIAYHGGPWGLGRGTPYSKNAWDSFHHPGTVCGARGCQRACFIHLEEQGKLSNKFRLPF
;
A
#
# COMPACT_ATOMS: atom_id res chain seq x y z
N MET A 1 12.67 -14.32 6.97
CA MET A 1 11.91 -14.08 5.72
C MET A 1 11.75 -12.58 5.45
N GLY A 2 11.11 -11.81 6.30
CA GLY A 2 10.95 -10.36 6.15
C GLY A 2 10.27 -9.74 7.36
N GLU A 3 10.01 -8.43 7.32
CA GLU A 3 9.33 -7.68 8.38
C GLU A 3 8.22 -6.80 7.83
N ILE A 4 7.31 -6.33 8.69
CA ILE A 4 6.30 -5.35 8.35
C ILE A 4 6.88 -3.95 8.55
N GLY A 5 6.89 -3.16 7.48
CA GLY A 5 7.33 -1.78 7.53
C GLY A 5 6.27 -0.84 8.12
N TRP A 6 6.66 0.43 8.35
CA TRP A 6 5.76 1.43 8.92
C TRP A 6 4.47 1.62 8.11
N SER A 7 4.52 1.46 6.80
CA SER A 7 3.35 1.54 5.90
C SER A 7 2.43 0.32 5.91
N LYS A 8 2.61 -0.62 6.83
CA LYS A 8 1.92 -1.93 6.85
C LYS A 8 2.27 -2.83 5.65
N VAL A 9 3.24 -2.45 4.83
CA VAL A 9 3.74 -3.27 3.72
C VAL A 9 4.80 -4.22 4.23
N PHE A 10 4.73 -5.48 3.80
CA PHE A 10 5.75 -6.47 4.12
C PHE A 10 7.00 -6.25 3.28
N LEU A 11 8.16 -6.30 3.92
CA LEU A 11 9.46 -6.05 3.33
C LEU A 11 10.31 -7.32 3.35
N THR A 12 11.01 -7.57 2.26
CA THR A 12 12.00 -8.65 2.19
C THR A 12 13.35 -8.11 1.77
N PRO A 13 14.48 -8.75 2.20
CA PRO A 13 15.80 -8.35 1.77
C PRO A 13 16.02 -8.49 0.26
N GLN A 14 15.26 -9.39 -0.39
CA GLN A 14 15.40 -9.64 -1.83
C GLN A 14 14.69 -8.58 -2.67
N PHE A 15 13.47 -8.20 -2.29
CA PHE A 15 12.57 -7.41 -3.15
C PHE A 15 12.08 -6.12 -2.51
N GLY A 16 12.46 -5.86 -1.23
CA GLY A 16 11.87 -4.75 -0.49
C GLY A 16 10.34 -4.91 -0.37
N PRO A 17 9.56 -3.89 -0.74
CA PRO A 17 8.09 -3.94 -0.73
C PRO A 17 7.45 -4.57 -1.98
N ARG A 18 8.23 -5.14 -2.91
CA ARG A 18 7.79 -5.50 -4.27
C ARG A 18 7.50 -6.98 -4.45
N GLN A 19 6.99 -7.66 -3.46
CA GLN A 19 6.59 -9.04 -3.56
C GLN A 19 5.07 -9.19 -3.55
N ARG A 20 4.60 -10.33 -4.03
CA ARG A 20 3.23 -10.80 -3.87
C ARG A 20 3.26 -12.08 -3.06
N PHE A 21 2.22 -12.27 -2.24
CA PHE A 21 2.07 -13.44 -1.41
C PHE A 21 0.90 -14.29 -1.89
N ALA A 22 1.07 -15.61 -1.78
CA ALA A 22 -0.01 -16.58 -1.85
C ALA A 22 -0.03 -17.38 -0.55
N PHE A 23 -1.21 -17.82 -0.16
CA PHE A 23 -1.39 -18.65 1.02
C PHE A 23 -1.81 -20.06 0.59
N ILE A 24 -1.22 -21.06 1.22
CA ILE A 24 -1.56 -22.46 1.04
C ILE A 24 -1.98 -22.99 2.41
N LEU A 25 -3.19 -23.50 2.50
CA LEU A 25 -3.64 -24.22 3.69
C LEU A 25 -3.20 -25.68 3.58
N THR A 26 -2.59 -26.20 4.63
CA THR A 26 -2.09 -27.56 4.69
C THR A 26 -2.23 -28.12 6.10
N ASP A 27 -2.40 -29.41 6.21
CA ASP A 27 -2.33 -30.18 7.45
C ASP A 27 -0.94 -30.81 7.68
N ALA A 28 0.01 -30.57 6.77
CA ALA A 28 1.38 -31.01 6.92
C ALA A 28 2.05 -30.33 8.13
N PRO A 29 2.80 -31.05 8.96
CA PRO A 29 3.52 -30.50 10.10
C PRO A 29 4.75 -29.72 9.61
N LEU A 30 4.56 -28.42 9.31
CA LEU A 30 5.63 -27.55 8.87
C LEU A 30 6.31 -26.90 10.09
N GLN A 31 7.63 -26.83 10.04
CA GLN A 31 8.40 -26.07 11.02
C GLN A 31 8.37 -24.57 10.61
N PRO A 32 7.99 -23.66 11.52
CA PRO A 32 7.97 -22.23 11.20
C PRO A 32 9.40 -21.68 11.05
N ASP A 33 9.57 -20.78 10.09
CA ASP A 33 10.79 -19.98 9.99
C ASP A 33 10.87 -18.95 11.13
N PRO A 34 12.08 -18.57 11.59
CA PRO A 34 12.23 -17.52 12.57
C PRO A 34 11.74 -16.18 12.03
N LEU A 35 11.13 -15.39 12.90
CA LEU A 35 10.77 -14.02 12.58
C LEU A 35 12.03 -13.16 12.39
N MET A 36 11.96 -12.21 11.48
CA MET A 36 13.00 -11.19 11.33
C MET A 36 12.87 -10.16 12.45
N GLU A 37 14.01 -9.75 13.01
CA GLU A 37 14.03 -8.71 14.03
C GLU A 37 13.51 -7.38 13.47
N PRO A 38 12.56 -6.72 14.17
CA PRO A 38 12.04 -5.42 13.77
C PRO A 38 13.15 -4.38 13.65
N GLY A 39 13.09 -3.57 12.60
CA GLY A 39 14.09 -2.54 12.30
C GLY A 39 15.25 -3.02 11.44
N THR A 40 15.29 -4.29 11.07
CA THR A 40 16.30 -4.81 10.15
C THR A 40 16.22 -4.13 8.77
N LEU A 41 15.03 -4.02 8.23
CA LEU A 41 14.78 -3.35 6.94
C LEU A 41 14.17 -1.97 7.17
N CYS A 42 13.08 -1.88 7.93
CA CYS A 42 12.36 -0.65 8.19
C CYS A 42 12.95 0.14 9.37
N ASP A 43 13.73 1.16 9.10
CA ASP A 43 14.29 2.10 10.09
C ASP A 43 13.31 3.19 10.54
N ARG A 44 12.04 3.09 10.14
CA ARG A 44 10.99 4.07 10.43
C ARG A 44 11.28 5.49 9.90
N CYS A 45 11.92 5.62 8.76
CA CYS A 45 12.25 6.89 8.11
C CYS A 45 11.04 7.77 7.74
N LYS A 46 9.84 7.23 7.75
CA LYS A 46 8.57 7.93 7.44
C LYS A 46 8.43 8.47 6.01
N LEU A 47 9.32 8.10 5.10
CA LEU A 47 9.19 8.47 3.70
C LEU A 47 7.89 7.95 3.07
N CYS A 48 7.46 6.76 3.49
CA CYS A 48 6.16 6.20 3.08
C CYS A 48 4.95 7.03 3.55
N VAL A 49 5.07 7.74 4.67
CA VAL A 49 4.03 8.67 5.15
C VAL A 49 4.02 9.91 4.26
N ARG A 50 5.20 10.53 4.08
CA ARG A 50 5.37 11.73 3.26
C ARG A 50 4.84 11.54 1.83
N ASP A 51 5.14 10.40 1.23
CA ASP A 51 4.83 10.12 -0.18
C ASP A 51 3.48 9.38 -0.37
N CYS A 52 2.68 9.25 0.70
CA CYS A 52 1.36 8.63 0.60
C CYS A 52 0.36 9.57 -0.08
N PRO A 53 -0.11 9.27 -1.31
CA PRO A 53 -0.98 10.17 -2.05
C PRO A 53 -2.35 10.38 -1.39
N GLY A 54 -2.75 9.50 -0.49
CA GLY A 54 -4.02 9.60 0.23
C GLY A 54 -3.86 10.10 1.67
N ASN A 55 -2.65 10.47 2.12
CA ASN A 55 -2.37 10.81 3.51
C ASN A 55 -3.00 9.78 4.49
N ALA A 56 -2.91 8.49 4.12
CA ALA A 56 -3.60 7.41 4.80
C ALA A 56 -2.78 6.77 5.93
N ILE A 57 -1.49 7.09 6.04
CA ILE A 57 -0.57 6.46 7.00
C ILE A 57 -0.28 7.48 8.10
N SER A 58 -0.59 7.15 9.35
CA SER A 58 -0.27 8.02 10.47
C SER A 58 1.24 8.21 10.65
N GLN A 59 1.64 9.44 10.95
CA GLN A 59 3.00 9.80 11.31
C GLN A 59 3.38 9.21 12.67
N ASP A 60 2.49 9.32 13.66
CA ASP A 60 2.79 9.13 15.07
C ASP A 60 2.03 7.95 15.69
N ASP A 61 0.77 7.73 15.28
CA ASP A 61 -0.03 6.63 15.80
C ASP A 61 0.42 5.30 15.23
N ALA A 62 0.60 4.31 16.09
CA ALA A 62 0.98 2.96 15.72
C ALA A 62 -0.08 1.93 16.12
N VAL A 63 -0.13 0.85 15.36
CA VAL A 63 -0.79 -0.40 15.75
C VAL A 63 0.33 -1.35 16.17
N GLU A 64 0.18 -1.95 17.34
CA GLU A 64 1.13 -2.91 17.88
C GLU A 64 0.46 -4.27 18.02
N VAL A 65 1.18 -5.31 17.66
CA VAL A 65 0.77 -6.71 17.85
C VAL A 65 1.95 -7.51 18.38
N GLU A 66 1.67 -8.60 19.06
CA GLU A 66 2.68 -9.56 19.49
C GLU A 66 2.48 -10.87 18.73
N ILE A 67 3.53 -11.35 18.05
CA ILE A 67 3.54 -12.60 17.31
C ILE A 67 4.76 -13.39 17.77
N ALA A 68 4.54 -14.59 18.28
CA ALA A 68 5.59 -15.48 18.77
C ALA A 68 6.55 -14.80 19.77
N GLY A 69 6.03 -13.96 20.67
CA GLY A 69 6.83 -13.24 21.67
C GLY A 69 7.55 -11.98 21.13
N GLN A 70 7.42 -11.68 19.84
CA GLN A 70 8.02 -10.50 19.23
C GLN A 70 6.98 -9.40 19.03
N LYS A 71 7.27 -8.19 19.50
CA LYS A 71 6.43 -7.00 19.28
C LYS A 71 6.68 -6.44 17.89
N ILE A 72 5.62 -6.34 17.12
CA ILE A 72 5.64 -5.80 15.76
C ILE A 72 4.73 -4.58 15.74
N ALA A 73 5.21 -3.48 15.14
CA ALA A 73 4.45 -2.24 15.07
C ALA A 73 4.53 -1.62 13.67
N TRP A 74 3.41 -1.03 13.24
CA TRP A 74 3.31 -0.24 12.02
C TRP A 74 2.44 1.00 12.25
N GLY A 75 2.56 1.99 11.38
CA GLY A 75 1.73 3.20 11.44
C GLY A 75 0.25 2.87 11.23
N LYS A 76 -0.59 3.47 12.07
CA LYS A 76 -2.04 3.33 11.90
C LYS A 76 -2.44 3.76 10.50
N LEU A 77 -3.12 2.88 9.79
CA LEU A 77 -3.56 3.08 8.43
C LEU A 77 -5.04 3.40 8.38
N ASP A 78 -5.40 4.48 7.69
CA ASP A 78 -6.77 4.72 7.23
C ASP A 78 -7.00 3.86 5.98
N GLU A 79 -7.57 2.68 6.19
CA GLU A 79 -7.71 1.67 5.15
C GLU A 79 -8.64 2.12 4.03
N ASP A 80 -9.66 2.92 4.33
CA ASP A 80 -10.60 3.44 3.35
C ASP A 80 -9.93 4.45 2.42
N LYS A 81 -9.18 5.41 2.98
CA LYS A 81 -8.39 6.34 2.17
C LYS A 81 -7.36 5.62 1.32
N CYS A 82 -6.66 4.65 1.92
CA CYS A 82 -5.70 3.83 1.20
C CYS A 82 -6.36 3.09 0.04
N ALA A 83 -7.49 2.43 0.27
CA ALA A 83 -8.21 1.67 -0.75
C ALA A 83 -8.73 2.57 -1.88
N CYS A 84 -9.29 3.72 -1.54
CA CYS A 84 -9.77 4.69 -2.51
C CYS A 84 -8.64 5.13 -3.45
N VAL A 85 -7.57 5.67 -2.89
CA VAL A 85 -6.44 6.19 -3.69
C VAL A 85 -5.68 5.06 -4.40
N TYR A 86 -5.62 3.88 -3.79
CA TYR A 86 -5.03 2.71 -4.42
C TYR A 86 -5.72 2.36 -5.73
N GLN A 87 -7.05 2.43 -5.77
CA GLN A 87 -7.86 2.02 -6.91
C GLN A 87 -8.09 3.14 -7.94
N THR A 88 -8.25 4.36 -7.47
CA THR A 88 -8.67 5.50 -8.32
C THR A 88 -7.54 6.50 -8.59
N GLY A 89 -6.49 6.51 -7.80
CA GLY A 89 -5.50 7.56 -7.78
C GLY A 89 -5.90 8.72 -6.87
N SER A 90 -5.00 9.69 -6.75
CA SER A 90 -5.24 10.94 -6.03
C SER A 90 -5.43 12.08 -7.02
N PRO A 91 -6.35 13.03 -6.77
CA PRO A 91 -6.48 14.23 -7.59
C PRO A 91 -5.17 15.00 -7.77
N GLU A 92 -4.36 15.05 -6.73
CA GLU A 92 -3.06 15.74 -6.73
C GLU A 92 -2.02 15.04 -7.62
N TYR A 93 -2.04 13.70 -7.67
CA TYR A 93 -1.01 12.91 -8.36
C TYR A 93 -1.54 12.18 -9.59
N GLY A 94 -2.80 12.38 -9.93
CA GLY A 94 -3.46 11.76 -11.08
C GLY A 94 -3.55 12.69 -12.29
N PRO A 95 -2.48 12.90 -13.07
CA PRO A 95 -2.48 13.90 -14.17
C PRO A 95 -3.48 13.59 -15.28
N PHE A 96 -4.05 12.39 -15.27
CA PHE A 96 -5.06 11.95 -16.26
C PHE A 96 -6.47 11.88 -15.69
N MET A 97 -6.65 12.31 -14.45
CA MET A 97 -7.95 12.35 -13.80
C MET A 97 -8.71 13.58 -14.29
N ASP A 98 -9.91 13.39 -14.81
CA ASP A 98 -10.78 14.53 -15.16
C ASP A 98 -11.32 15.22 -13.90
N ALA A 99 -11.77 16.47 -14.08
CA ALA A 99 -12.19 17.31 -12.95
C ALA A 99 -13.37 16.72 -12.17
N GLU A 100 -14.33 16.09 -12.84
CA GLU A 100 -15.51 15.48 -12.20
C GLU A 100 -15.09 14.28 -11.34
N THR A 101 -14.21 13.44 -11.86
CA THR A 101 -13.65 12.30 -11.13
C THR A 101 -12.81 12.77 -9.94
N ALA A 102 -12.00 13.82 -10.14
CA ALA A 102 -11.17 14.39 -9.08
C ALA A 102 -12.02 14.93 -7.92
N GLU A 103 -13.09 15.63 -8.21
CA GLU A 103 -14.02 16.16 -7.20
C GLU A 103 -14.68 15.02 -6.41
N LYS A 104 -15.14 13.98 -7.09
CA LYS A 104 -15.73 12.80 -6.43
C LYS A 104 -14.73 12.07 -5.55
N VAL A 105 -13.51 11.85 -6.03
CA VAL A 105 -12.46 11.19 -5.25
C VAL A 105 -12.11 12.02 -4.02
N GLN A 106 -11.96 13.33 -4.17
CA GLN A 106 -11.68 14.23 -3.05
C GLN A 106 -12.80 14.20 -2.02
N HIS A 107 -14.06 14.25 -2.47
CA HIS A 107 -15.21 14.14 -1.58
C HIS A 107 -15.15 12.87 -0.72
N PHE A 108 -14.84 11.70 -1.29
CA PHE A 108 -14.72 10.47 -0.50
C PHE A 108 -13.53 10.47 0.46
N ILE A 109 -12.41 11.06 0.06
CA ILE A 109 -11.24 11.20 0.94
C ILE A 109 -11.57 12.07 2.16
N ASP A 110 -12.39 13.09 1.96
CA ASP A 110 -12.75 14.07 2.99
C ASP A 110 -13.87 13.59 3.93
N LEU A 111 -14.62 12.55 3.57
CA LEU A 111 -15.62 11.99 4.46
C LEU A 111 -14.98 11.49 5.76
N PRO A 112 -15.64 11.70 6.91
CA PRO A 112 -15.15 11.16 8.18
C PRO A 112 -15.09 9.62 8.12
N PRO A 113 -14.16 8.99 8.87
CA PRO A 113 -14.11 7.55 8.99
C PRO A 113 -15.43 6.98 9.52
N GLY A 114 -15.92 5.92 8.93
CA GLY A 114 -17.13 5.24 9.36
C GLY A 114 -17.75 4.38 8.27
N GLN A 115 -18.87 3.78 8.61
CA GLN A 115 -19.56 2.85 7.72
C GLN A 115 -19.98 3.52 6.40
N GLU A 116 -20.48 4.76 6.45
CA GLU A 116 -20.91 5.50 5.26
C GLU A 116 -19.75 5.68 4.28
N ARG A 117 -18.57 6.11 4.78
CA ARG A 117 -17.38 6.25 3.94
C ARG A 117 -16.95 4.90 3.37
N SER A 118 -16.90 3.85 4.18
CA SER A 118 -16.51 2.51 3.76
C SER A 118 -17.45 1.94 2.71
N GLU A 119 -18.76 2.11 2.89
CA GLU A 119 -19.78 1.66 1.93
C GLU A 119 -19.68 2.44 0.62
N MET A 120 -19.50 3.75 0.67
CA MET A 120 -19.34 4.59 -0.51
C MET A 120 -18.06 4.24 -1.29
N ILE A 121 -16.96 4.02 -0.60
CA ILE A 121 -15.70 3.61 -1.23
C ILE A 121 -15.84 2.22 -1.84
N ALA A 122 -16.45 1.27 -1.15
CA ALA A 122 -16.69 -0.07 -1.66
C ALA A 122 -17.58 -0.07 -2.91
N TYR A 123 -18.60 0.79 -2.94
CA TYR A 123 -19.56 0.86 -4.04
C TYR A 123 -19.10 1.75 -5.20
N HIS A 124 -18.50 2.89 -4.90
CA HIS A 124 -18.15 3.92 -5.88
C HIS A 124 -16.64 4.02 -6.16
N GLY A 125 -15.79 3.66 -5.22
CA GLY A 125 -14.33 3.80 -5.32
C GLY A 125 -13.62 2.60 -5.95
N GLY A 126 -14.34 1.51 -6.19
CA GLY A 126 -13.77 0.35 -6.85
C GLY A 126 -13.54 0.57 -8.36
N PRO A 127 -12.92 -0.39 -9.05
CA PRO A 127 -12.68 -0.33 -10.50
C PRO A 127 -13.97 -0.13 -11.31
N TRP A 128 -15.10 -0.34 -10.69
CA TRP A 128 -16.44 -0.17 -11.25
C TRP A 128 -17.05 1.23 -11.05
N GLY A 129 -16.49 2.02 -10.15
CA GLY A 129 -17.00 3.32 -9.74
C GLY A 129 -16.24 4.51 -10.33
N LEU A 130 -15.63 5.28 -9.46
CA LEU A 130 -14.97 6.55 -9.78
C LEU A 130 -13.83 6.44 -10.79
N GLY A 131 -13.15 5.30 -10.83
CA GLY A 131 -12.05 5.09 -11.75
C GLY A 131 -12.44 4.89 -13.22
N ARG A 132 -13.72 4.80 -13.56
CA ARG A 132 -14.16 4.51 -14.94
C ARG A 132 -13.80 5.58 -15.98
N GLY A 133 -13.55 6.80 -15.56
CA GLY A 133 -13.14 7.90 -16.43
C GLY A 133 -11.63 8.00 -16.65
N THR A 134 -10.82 7.27 -15.90
CA THR A 134 -9.37 7.34 -16.01
C THR A 134 -8.84 6.42 -17.10
N PRO A 135 -7.72 6.74 -17.77
CA PRO A 135 -7.09 5.85 -18.74
C PRO A 135 -6.74 4.47 -18.18
N TYR A 136 -6.57 4.38 -16.86
CA TYR A 136 -6.24 3.16 -16.14
C TYR A 136 -7.44 2.25 -15.90
N SER A 137 -8.66 2.77 -16.01
CA SER A 137 -9.88 2.03 -15.72
C SER A 137 -10.61 1.49 -16.93
N LYS A 138 -10.23 1.93 -18.14
CA LYS A 138 -10.90 1.50 -19.37
C LYS A 138 -10.80 -0.01 -19.63
N ASN A 139 -9.81 -0.66 -19.05
CA ASN A 139 -9.56 -2.09 -19.17
C ASN A 139 -9.85 -2.86 -17.88
N ALA A 140 -10.66 -2.31 -16.99
CA ALA A 140 -11.02 -2.95 -15.73
C ALA A 140 -11.74 -4.30 -15.89
N TRP A 141 -12.26 -4.59 -17.07
CA TRP A 141 -12.86 -5.88 -17.40
C TRP A 141 -11.87 -7.03 -17.51
N ASP A 142 -10.64 -6.77 -17.91
CA ASP A 142 -9.63 -7.81 -18.03
C ASP A 142 -8.99 -8.15 -16.67
N SER A 143 -9.48 -7.57 -15.62
CA SER A 143 -8.77 -7.58 -14.37
C SER A 143 -9.40 -8.46 -13.30
N PHE A 144 -9.29 -9.73 -13.45
CA PHE A 144 -8.88 -10.58 -12.34
C PHE A 144 -7.54 -10.10 -11.72
N HIS A 145 -6.89 -9.25 -12.39
CA HIS A 145 -5.72 -8.48 -12.02
C HIS A 145 -6.17 -7.04 -11.98
N HIS A 146 -6.57 -6.54 -10.81
CA HIS A 146 -6.90 -5.13 -10.65
C HIS A 146 -5.91 -4.29 -11.44
N PRO A 147 -6.37 -3.48 -12.41
CA PRO A 147 -5.49 -2.85 -13.40
C PRO A 147 -4.61 -1.78 -12.84
N GLY A 148 -4.30 -1.82 -11.68
CA GLY A 148 -3.28 -0.94 -11.27
C GLY A 148 -3.53 -0.31 -9.94
N THR A 149 -2.62 -0.57 -9.15
CA THR A 149 -2.25 0.24 -8.04
C THR A 149 -1.82 1.58 -8.59
N VAL A 150 -2.74 2.49 -8.78
CA VAL A 150 -2.43 3.82 -9.33
C VAL A 150 -1.48 4.58 -8.40
N CYS A 151 -1.59 4.37 -7.09
CA CYS A 151 -0.68 4.99 -6.12
C CYS A 151 0.64 4.23 -5.90
N GLY A 152 0.67 2.90 -6.11
CA GLY A 152 1.79 2.05 -5.69
C GLY A 152 3.14 2.41 -6.30
N ALA A 153 3.15 2.85 -7.55
CA ALA A 153 4.38 3.29 -8.21
C ALA A 153 4.91 4.64 -7.70
N ARG A 154 4.06 5.47 -7.09
CA ARG A 154 4.41 6.82 -6.63
C ARG A 154 4.22 7.03 -5.12
N GLY A 155 3.71 6.03 -4.43
CA GLY A 155 3.39 6.12 -3.02
C GLY A 155 4.38 5.39 -2.12
N CYS A 156 3.84 4.84 -1.04
CA CYS A 156 4.61 4.24 0.04
C CYS A 156 5.57 3.13 -0.41
N GLN A 157 5.19 2.31 -1.39
CA GLN A 157 6.04 1.23 -1.86
C GLN A 157 7.27 1.76 -2.60
N ARG A 158 7.08 2.75 -3.49
CA ARG A 158 8.19 3.36 -4.22
C ARG A 158 9.18 4.06 -3.28
N ALA A 159 8.67 4.87 -2.36
CA ALA A 159 9.49 5.57 -1.37
C ALA A 159 10.31 4.59 -0.53
N CYS A 160 9.68 3.53 -0.05
CA CYS A 160 10.35 2.50 0.73
C CYS A 160 11.39 1.74 -0.10
N PHE A 161 11.06 1.39 -1.35
CA PHE A 161 12.01 0.68 -2.22
C PHE A 161 13.28 1.49 -2.47
N ILE A 162 13.14 2.76 -2.86
CA ILE A 162 14.28 3.66 -3.13
C ILE A 162 15.15 3.78 -1.88
N HIS A 163 14.54 4.01 -0.73
CA HIS A 163 15.27 4.14 0.54
C HIS A 163 16.07 2.87 0.91
N LEU A 164 15.45 1.69 0.76
CA LEU A 164 16.14 0.43 1.01
C LEU A 164 17.29 0.17 0.01
N GLU A 165 17.10 0.56 -1.24
CA GLU A 165 18.14 0.45 -2.27
C GLU A 165 19.33 1.38 -1.98
N GLU A 166 19.07 2.64 -1.62
CA GLU A 166 20.08 3.62 -1.21
C GLU A 166 20.86 3.18 0.03
N GLN A 167 20.20 2.50 0.97
CA GLN A 167 20.85 1.91 2.14
C GLN A 167 21.61 0.61 1.85
N GLY A 168 21.55 0.09 0.65
CA GLY A 168 22.17 -1.19 0.30
C GLY A 168 21.53 -2.41 0.97
N LYS A 169 20.30 -2.29 1.47
CA LYS A 169 19.58 -3.37 2.17
C LYS A 169 18.90 -4.38 1.23
N LEU A 170 18.90 -4.11 -0.09
CA LEU A 170 18.32 -5.02 -1.08
C LEU A 170 19.40 -5.89 -1.72
N SER A 171 19.18 -7.19 -1.72
CA SER A 171 20.09 -8.16 -2.36
C SER A 171 19.90 -8.23 -3.88
N ASN A 172 18.66 -8.01 -4.37
CA ASN A 172 18.41 -7.94 -5.80
C ASN A 172 18.62 -6.53 -6.33
N LYS A 173 19.45 -6.42 -7.35
CA LYS A 173 19.62 -5.18 -8.12
C LYS A 173 18.80 -5.28 -9.39
N PHE A 174 17.82 -4.42 -9.52
CA PHE A 174 17.07 -4.31 -10.77
C PHE A 174 17.93 -3.57 -11.79
N ARG A 175 18.00 -4.10 -13.03
CA ARG A 175 18.86 -3.55 -14.06
C ARG A 175 18.36 -2.25 -14.67
N LEU A 176 17.08 -1.98 -14.54
CA LEU A 176 16.46 -0.76 -15.03
C LEU A 176 16.03 0.10 -13.83
N PRO A 177 16.47 1.34 -13.76
CA PRO A 177 15.98 2.29 -12.79
C PRO A 177 14.47 2.55 -13.04
N PHE A 178 13.81 3.04 -12.02
CA PHE A 178 12.41 3.46 -12.12
C PHE A 178 12.26 4.74 -12.92
#